data_cdcdb9061f7eb80b5d0b68fe50596a02
#
_entry.id   cdcdb9061f7eb80b5d0b68fe50596a02
#
_cell.length_a   1.000
_cell.length_b   1.000
_cell.length_c   1.000
_cell.angle_alpha   90.00
_cell.angle_beta   90.00
_cell.angle_gamma   90.00
#
_symmetry.space_group_name_H-M   'P 1'
#
loop_
_entity.id
_entity.type
_entity.pdbx_description
1 polymer ?
#
loop_
_entity_poly.entity_id
_entity_poly.type
_entity_poly.pdbx_seq_one_letter_code
_entity_poly.pdbx_strand_id
1 'polypeptide(L)'
;RYALRLPGPVPGGHRLHLRLGLSPAAGEPGLAAELGFATAIPFRALAFGCRSRQLPVLPAGALYPAAQALACEGDDPAVVVDFSALPRTLGIVEAKNLVRLSPPVADLTATLSGRRLELRGAFARESAYRVRLVPSPLSDEEGRPLDLGAANELTLAFSRPSPYLRLAAATGIAERRGPQMIPLTGRGEERIDLRIHRIDPLDRAFWPFPTTPVAVDEGQRPPGPGERPEPWTQPQSGPEAAEIAARIAALGSPALSALVDLPLRRDGGSASFGLDLQPHLARIAGEGAPGTYLVGLRRLGGGAERHYLRLQVSDLALTTLEEARRTVFLVTSLADARPVAGAEVRVEGVRWAGGRPSWIDLFRGRTDGTGR
;
A
#
# COMPACT_ATOMS: atom_id res chain seq x y z
N ARG A 1 58.95 -7.98 -13.89
CA ARG A 1 57.72 -8.32 -13.07
C ARG A 1 58.24 -8.74 -11.70
N TYR A 2 57.73 -8.07 -10.64
CA TYR A 2 58.03 -8.39 -9.26
C TYR A 2 56.80 -9.01 -8.64
N ALA A 3 56.94 -10.07 -7.87
CA ALA A 3 55.86 -10.70 -7.10
C ALA A 3 56.10 -10.44 -5.60
N LEU A 4 55.16 -9.86 -4.95
CA LEU A 4 55.16 -9.67 -3.52
C LEU A 4 54.49 -10.88 -2.85
N ARG A 5 55.19 -11.59 -2.00
CA ARG A 5 54.64 -12.72 -1.28
C ARG A 5 54.37 -12.30 0.17
N LEU A 6 53.16 -12.38 0.62
CA LEU A 6 52.79 -12.12 2.00
C LEU A 6 53.12 -13.32 2.88
N PRO A 7 53.51 -13.12 4.13
CA PRO A 7 53.91 -14.22 5.03
C PRO A 7 52.76 -15.11 5.49
N GLY A 8 51.53 -14.75 5.20
CA GLY A 8 50.32 -15.52 5.52
C GLY A 8 49.09 -15.07 4.73
N PRO A 9 47.98 -15.84 4.80
CA PRO A 9 46.73 -15.47 4.16
C PRO A 9 46.16 -14.19 4.76
N VAL A 10 45.73 -13.27 3.92
CA VAL A 10 45.03 -12.05 4.31
C VAL A 10 43.54 -12.33 4.38
N PRO A 11 42.85 -12.05 5.50
CA PRO A 11 41.43 -12.23 5.58
C PRO A 11 40.67 -11.40 4.53
N GLY A 12 39.53 -11.92 4.06
CA GLY A 12 38.66 -11.19 3.11
C GLY A 12 38.08 -9.91 3.69
N GLY A 13 37.82 -8.92 2.85
CA GLY A 13 37.22 -7.65 3.24
C GLY A 13 38.18 -6.62 3.84
N HIS A 14 39.48 -6.85 3.81
CA HIS A 14 40.49 -5.91 4.26
C HIS A 14 41.01 -5.05 3.10
N ARG A 15 41.38 -3.81 3.39
CA ARG A 15 42.16 -2.97 2.48
C ARG A 15 43.65 -3.15 2.78
N LEU A 16 44.39 -3.53 1.77
CA LEU A 16 45.85 -3.58 1.79
C LEU A 16 46.37 -2.34 1.10
N HIS A 17 47.31 -1.65 1.77
CA HIS A 17 48.03 -0.53 1.20
C HIS A 17 49.48 -0.96 0.98
N LEU A 18 49.90 -1.02 -0.27
CA LEU A 18 51.27 -1.27 -0.65
C LEU A 18 51.93 0.08 -0.90
N ARG A 19 52.94 0.44 -0.08
CA ARG A 19 53.76 1.60 -0.29
C ARG A 19 55.12 1.14 -0.80
N LEU A 20 55.44 1.54 -2.00
CA LEU A 20 56.73 1.31 -2.61
C LEU A 20 57.57 2.60 -2.46
N GLY A 21 58.61 2.52 -1.67
CA GLY A 21 59.64 3.58 -1.58
C GLY A 21 60.90 3.05 -2.24
N LEU A 22 61.30 3.62 -3.39
CA LEU A 22 62.58 3.41 -3.98
C LEU A 22 63.51 4.53 -3.52
N SER A 23 64.55 4.20 -2.75
CA SER A 23 65.66 5.15 -2.47
C SER A 23 66.45 5.36 -3.75
N PRO A 24 66.54 6.57 -4.26
CA PRO A 24 67.32 6.83 -5.49
C PRO A 24 68.81 6.65 -5.20
N ALA A 25 69.57 6.25 -6.20
CA ALA A 25 71.00 6.49 -6.23
C ALA A 25 71.24 7.96 -6.13
N ALA A 26 72.32 8.37 -5.50
CA ALA A 26 72.62 9.77 -5.21
C ALA A 26 72.42 10.68 -6.45
N GLY A 27 71.41 11.58 -6.38
CA GLY A 27 71.09 12.54 -7.45
C GLY A 27 69.83 12.31 -8.25
N GLU A 28 69.09 11.21 -8.04
CA GLU A 28 67.80 10.95 -8.74
C GLU A 28 66.59 11.21 -7.79
N PRO A 29 65.46 11.70 -8.32
CA PRO A 29 64.25 11.86 -7.54
C PRO A 29 63.69 10.47 -7.13
N GLY A 30 63.40 10.29 -5.83
CA GLY A 30 62.81 9.09 -5.31
C GLY A 30 61.40 8.85 -5.88
N LEU A 31 61.11 7.64 -6.29
CA LEU A 31 59.79 7.24 -6.73
C LEU A 31 59.03 6.68 -5.50
N ALA A 32 57.96 7.33 -5.13
CA ALA A 32 56.98 6.79 -4.17
C ALA A 32 55.70 6.45 -4.88
N ALA A 33 55.28 5.21 -4.80
CA ALA A 33 53.99 4.76 -5.31
C ALA A 33 53.16 4.10 -4.19
N GLU A 34 51.92 4.46 -4.11
CA GLU A 34 50.95 3.81 -3.21
C GLU A 34 49.89 3.08 -4.04
N LEU A 35 49.71 1.82 -3.76
CA LEU A 35 48.70 1.00 -4.41
C LEU A 35 47.77 0.45 -3.32
N GLY A 36 46.46 0.63 -3.52
CA GLY A 36 45.45 0.11 -2.63
C GLY A 36 44.78 -1.12 -3.25
N PHE A 37 44.69 -2.20 -2.51
CA PHE A 37 43.96 -3.40 -2.90
C PHE A 37 42.89 -3.69 -1.87
N ALA A 38 41.71 -4.13 -2.34
CA ALA A 38 40.69 -4.71 -1.47
C ALA A 38 40.75 -6.25 -1.61
N THR A 39 40.84 -6.95 -0.50
CA THR A 39 40.71 -8.42 -0.53
C THR A 39 39.25 -8.78 -0.76
N ALA A 40 39.01 -9.80 -1.58
CA ALA A 40 37.66 -10.28 -1.86
C ALA A 40 36.97 -10.76 -0.58
N ILE A 41 35.74 -10.32 -0.37
CA ILE A 41 34.89 -10.85 0.71
C ILE A 41 34.56 -12.31 0.36
N PRO A 42 34.69 -13.27 1.30
CA PRO A 42 34.28 -14.65 1.04
C PRO A 42 32.80 -14.70 0.62
N PHE A 43 32.46 -15.60 -0.31
CA PHE A 43 31.07 -15.84 -0.65
C PHE A 43 30.39 -16.56 0.52
N ARG A 44 29.44 -15.91 1.19
CA ARG A 44 28.75 -16.45 2.36
C ARG A 44 27.31 -15.95 2.45
N ALA A 45 26.49 -16.71 3.17
CA ALA A 45 25.18 -16.23 3.59
C ALA A 45 25.36 -15.17 4.70
N LEU A 46 24.75 -14.01 4.52
CA LEU A 46 24.83 -12.88 5.46
C LEU A 46 23.67 -12.88 6.45
N ALA A 47 22.46 -13.13 5.95
CA ALA A 47 21.25 -13.14 6.72
C ALA A 47 20.25 -14.15 6.14
N PHE A 48 19.36 -14.65 6.99
CA PHE A 48 18.25 -15.49 6.55
C PHE A 48 17.04 -15.30 7.47
N GLY A 49 15.87 -15.65 6.98
CA GLY A 49 14.61 -15.44 7.70
C GLY A 49 13.41 -15.46 6.75
N CYS A 50 12.47 -14.57 6.98
CA CYS A 50 11.34 -14.35 6.09
C CYS A 50 11.41 -12.96 5.44
N ARG A 51 10.51 -12.66 4.48
CA ARG A 51 10.51 -11.38 3.76
C ARG A 51 10.43 -10.16 4.67
N SER A 52 9.59 -10.23 5.70
CA SER A 52 9.39 -9.12 6.63
C SER A 52 10.53 -8.94 7.63
N ARG A 53 11.31 -10.02 7.88
CA ARG A 53 12.38 -9.99 8.89
C ARG A 53 13.44 -11.05 8.63
N GLN A 54 14.69 -10.65 8.58
CA GLN A 54 15.85 -11.53 8.51
C GLN A 54 16.76 -11.32 9.72
N LEU A 55 17.49 -12.36 10.10
CA LEU A 55 18.53 -12.32 11.12
C LEU A 55 19.88 -12.62 10.50
N PRO A 56 20.99 -12.03 10.99
CA PRO A 56 22.31 -12.30 10.49
C PRO A 56 22.68 -13.79 10.66
N VAL A 57 23.46 -14.33 9.75
CA VAL A 57 24.08 -15.65 9.94
C VAL A 57 25.13 -15.53 11.05
N LEU A 58 24.98 -16.33 12.10
CA LEU A 58 25.87 -16.28 13.25
C LEU A 58 27.23 -16.98 12.97
N PRO A 59 28.32 -16.56 13.63
CA PRO A 59 29.59 -17.24 13.53
C PRO A 59 29.52 -18.65 14.13
N ALA A 60 30.52 -19.46 13.80
CA ALA A 60 30.63 -20.85 14.30
C ALA A 60 30.50 -20.93 15.82
N GLY A 61 29.66 -21.85 16.29
CA GLY A 61 29.41 -22.09 17.72
C GLY A 61 28.34 -21.18 18.36
N ALA A 62 27.84 -20.17 17.66
CA ALA A 62 26.71 -19.37 18.13
C ALA A 62 25.39 -19.92 17.55
N LEU A 63 24.33 -19.91 18.36
CA LEU A 63 22.99 -20.37 17.97
C LEU A 63 21.93 -19.32 18.37
N TYR A 64 20.91 -19.21 17.59
CA TYR A 64 19.69 -18.47 17.99
C TYR A 64 18.95 -19.30 19.05
N PRO A 65 18.39 -18.67 20.09
CA PRO A 65 17.58 -19.38 21.07
C PRO A 65 16.45 -20.14 20.39
N ALA A 66 16.40 -21.47 20.57
CA ALA A 66 15.36 -22.31 19.93
C ALA A 66 13.93 -21.95 20.38
N ALA A 67 13.80 -21.32 21.55
CA ALA A 67 12.52 -20.90 22.11
C ALA A 67 11.93 -19.62 21.45
N GLN A 68 12.71 -18.86 20.68
CA GLN A 68 12.27 -17.60 20.10
C GLN A 68 11.99 -17.78 18.60
N ALA A 69 10.73 -18.01 18.25
CA ALA A 69 10.30 -17.99 16.87
C ALA A 69 10.33 -16.56 16.33
N LEU A 70 10.91 -16.37 15.14
CA LEU A 70 10.85 -15.13 14.41
C LEU A 70 9.46 -14.98 13.81
N ALA A 71 8.70 -13.98 14.26
CA ALA A 71 7.39 -13.67 13.69
C ALA A 71 7.55 -13.14 12.26
N CYS A 72 6.87 -13.79 11.34
CA CYS A 72 6.88 -13.50 9.91
C CYS A 72 5.50 -13.01 9.48
N GLU A 73 5.42 -11.74 9.13
CA GLU A 73 4.20 -11.07 8.70
C GLU A 73 4.14 -10.99 7.17
N GLY A 74 2.95 -10.83 6.63
CA GLY A 74 2.73 -10.61 5.19
C GLY A 74 1.90 -11.69 4.51
N ASP A 75 1.50 -11.39 3.28
CA ASP A 75 0.53 -12.19 2.51
C ASP A 75 1.14 -13.42 1.86
N ASP A 76 2.42 -13.33 1.53
CA ASP A 76 3.13 -14.30 0.72
C ASP A 76 4.31 -14.85 1.53
N PRO A 77 4.11 -15.97 2.26
CA PRO A 77 5.14 -16.55 3.10
C PRO A 77 6.28 -17.07 2.25
N ALA A 78 7.50 -16.67 2.61
CA ALA A 78 8.71 -17.13 1.96
C ALA A 78 9.89 -17.14 2.93
N VAL A 79 10.79 -18.08 2.74
CA VAL A 79 12.10 -18.07 3.37
C VAL A 79 13.08 -17.33 2.46
N VAL A 80 13.86 -16.44 3.03
CA VAL A 80 14.82 -15.58 2.32
C VAL A 80 16.21 -15.81 2.85
N VAL A 81 17.20 -15.87 1.96
CA VAL A 81 18.63 -15.93 2.29
C VAL A 81 19.37 -14.87 1.49
N ASP A 82 20.10 -13.99 2.16
CA ASP A 82 20.91 -12.94 1.55
C ASP A 82 22.38 -13.34 1.54
N PHE A 83 23.05 -13.13 0.39
CA PHE A 83 24.45 -13.49 0.16
C PHE A 83 25.38 -12.29 0.07
N SER A 84 26.66 -12.48 0.33
CA SER A 84 27.71 -11.45 0.24
C SER A 84 28.08 -11.09 -1.21
N ALA A 85 27.85 -11.99 -2.15
CA ALA A 85 28.10 -11.81 -3.59
C ALA A 85 26.97 -12.40 -4.42
N LEU A 86 26.99 -12.17 -5.73
CA LEU A 86 26.01 -12.75 -6.67
C LEU A 86 26.26 -14.27 -6.78
N PRO A 87 25.28 -15.10 -6.41
CA PRO A 87 25.39 -16.53 -6.65
C PRO A 87 25.37 -16.83 -8.13
N ARG A 88 26.18 -17.78 -8.54
CA ARG A 88 26.12 -18.32 -9.90
C ARG A 88 24.74 -18.93 -10.12
N THR A 89 24.16 -18.69 -11.29
CA THR A 89 22.84 -19.22 -11.63
C THR A 89 22.90 -20.75 -11.60
N LEU A 90 22.38 -21.34 -10.55
CA LEU A 90 22.21 -22.78 -10.40
C LEU A 90 20.82 -23.17 -10.84
N GLY A 91 20.67 -24.43 -11.23
CA GLY A 91 19.34 -24.99 -11.42
C GLY A 91 18.50 -24.85 -10.13
N ILE A 92 17.19 -24.64 -10.29
CA ILE A 92 16.22 -24.48 -9.20
C ILE A 92 16.35 -25.57 -8.12
N VAL A 93 16.76 -26.78 -8.49
CA VAL A 93 16.92 -27.93 -7.60
C VAL A 93 18.05 -27.75 -6.59
N GLU A 94 19.16 -27.11 -6.97
CA GLU A 94 20.31 -26.93 -6.09
C GLU A 94 20.09 -25.82 -5.05
N ALA A 95 19.38 -24.77 -5.44
CA ALA A 95 19.04 -23.69 -4.53
C ALA A 95 18.11 -24.15 -3.38
N LYS A 96 17.20 -25.08 -3.66
CA LYS A 96 16.34 -25.69 -2.63
C LYS A 96 17.13 -26.48 -1.60
N ASN A 97 18.26 -27.07 -1.99
CA ASN A 97 19.07 -27.91 -1.13
C ASN A 97 19.87 -27.10 -0.10
N LEU A 98 19.98 -25.78 -0.25
CA LEU A 98 20.65 -24.92 0.71
C LEU A 98 19.85 -24.80 2.03
N VAL A 99 18.53 -25.00 1.99
CA VAL A 99 17.65 -24.76 3.13
C VAL A 99 16.87 -26.04 3.45
N ARG A 100 16.99 -26.52 4.69
CA ARG A 100 16.11 -27.57 5.22
C ARG A 100 15.01 -26.96 6.05
N LEU A 101 13.79 -27.40 5.78
CA LEU A 101 12.58 -26.97 6.47
C LEU A 101 11.98 -28.14 7.25
N SER A 102 11.58 -27.88 8.48
CA SER A 102 10.86 -28.83 9.33
C SER A 102 9.71 -28.11 10.05
N PRO A 103 8.44 -28.50 9.82
CA PRO A 103 7.99 -29.57 8.90
C PRO A 103 8.31 -29.26 7.43
N PRO A 104 8.30 -30.29 6.55
CA PRO A 104 8.51 -30.10 5.13
C PRO A 104 7.37 -29.26 4.51
N VAL A 105 7.72 -28.48 3.50
CA VAL A 105 6.78 -27.60 2.79
C VAL A 105 6.55 -28.17 1.38
N ALA A 106 5.27 -28.33 1.02
CA ALA A 106 4.90 -28.75 -0.32
C ALA A 106 5.09 -27.61 -1.32
N ASP A 107 5.21 -27.97 -2.61
CA ASP A 107 5.30 -27.03 -3.74
C ASP A 107 6.40 -25.98 -3.58
N LEU A 108 7.49 -26.37 -2.94
CA LEU A 108 8.62 -25.46 -2.69
C LEU A 108 9.28 -25.06 -4.02
N THR A 109 9.29 -23.76 -4.28
CA THR A 109 9.97 -23.13 -5.42
C THR A 109 11.10 -22.23 -4.93
N ALA A 110 12.16 -22.11 -5.71
CA ALA A 110 13.28 -21.24 -5.42
C ALA A 110 13.43 -20.19 -6.52
N THR A 111 13.60 -18.95 -6.13
CA THR A 111 13.87 -17.82 -7.02
C THR A 111 15.13 -17.11 -6.54
N LEU A 112 16.07 -16.88 -7.46
CA LEU A 112 17.27 -16.11 -7.19
C LEU A 112 17.13 -14.74 -7.84
N SER A 113 17.23 -13.68 -7.06
CA SER A 113 17.15 -12.29 -7.51
C SER A 113 18.32 -11.49 -6.93
N GLY A 114 19.31 -11.20 -7.79
CA GLY A 114 20.54 -10.59 -7.34
C GLY A 114 21.25 -11.46 -6.29
N ARG A 115 21.51 -10.89 -5.14
CA ARG A 115 22.14 -11.59 -4.00
C ARG A 115 21.16 -12.25 -3.03
N ARG A 116 19.89 -12.40 -3.44
CA ARG A 116 18.83 -12.93 -2.58
C ARG A 116 18.23 -14.21 -3.17
N LEU A 117 18.24 -15.26 -2.38
CA LEU A 117 17.48 -16.48 -2.62
C LEU A 117 16.15 -16.40 -1.88
N GLU A 118 15.08 -16.66 -2.57
CA GLU A 118 13.75 -16.74 -2.00
C GLU A 118 13.12 -18.11 -2.25
N LEU A 119 12.68 -18.76 -1.17
CA LEU A 119 11.97 -20.03 -1.22
C LEU A 119 10.50 -19.79 -0.89
N ARG A 120 9.62 -20.10 -1.82
CA ARG A 120 8.16 -20.05 -1.68
C ARG A 120 7.59 -21.46 -1.70
N GLY A 121 6.45 -21.64 -1.07
CA GLY A 121 5.74 -22.91 -1.03
C GLY A 121 4.46 -22.82 -0.23
N ALA A 122 3.81 -23.95 -0.02
CA ALA A 122 2.58 -24.06 0.76
C ALA A 122 2.84 -23.99 2.27
N PHE A 123 3.38 -22.87 2.77
CA PHE A 123 3.58 -22.62 4.17
C PHE A 123 2.23 -22.48 4.90
N ALA A 124 1.96 -23.32 5.87
CA ALA A 124 0.78 -23.21 6.72
C ALA A 124 0.89 -21.98 7.64
N ARG A 125 -0.19 -21.23 7.74
CA ARG A 125 -0.30 -20.09 8.64
C ARG A 125 -0.43 -20.57 10.09
N GLU A 126 -0.01 -19.72 11.03
CA GLU A 126 0.00 -20.04 12.47
C GLU A 126 0.83 -21.30 12.83
N SER A 127 1.73 -21.66 11.93
CA SER A 127 2.66 -22.78 12.11
C SER A 127 4.09 -22.29 12.19
N ALA A 128 4.87 -22.99 12.98
CA ALA A 128 6.29 -22.72 13.13
C ALA A 128 7.11 -23.68 12.25
N TYR A 129 8.09 -23.13 11.55
CA TYR A 129 9.02 -23.86 10.70
C TYR A 129 10.43 -23.68 11.21
N ARG A 130 11.11 -24.79 11.49
CA ARG A 130 12.53 -24.77 11.74
C ARG A 130 13.25 -24.70 10.41
N VAL A 131 14.05 -23.66 10.23
CA VAL A 131 14.81 -23.36 9.02
C VAL A 131 16.27 -23.52 9.32
N ARG A 132 16.95 -24.41 8.58
CA ARG A 132 18.37 -24.67 8.74
C ARG A 132 19.10 -24.51 7.42
N LEU A 133 20.14 -23.67 7.40
CA LEU A 133 21.07 -23.60 6.28
C LEU A 133 21.99 -24.80 6.33
N VAL A 134 22.17 -25.47 5.18
CA VAL A 134 23.02 -26.64 5.07
C VAL A 134 24.10 -26.42 4.00
N PRO A 135 25.26 -27.09 4.11
CA PRO A 135 26.29 -27.03 3.08
C PRO A 135 25.72 -27.35 1.69
N SER A 136 26.10 -26.55 0.72
CA SER A 136 25.62 -26.66 -0.65
C SER A 136 26.80 -26.43 -1.61
N PRO A 137 26.80 -27.03 -2.81
CA PRO A 137 27.80 -26.77 -3.85
C PRO A 137 27.65 -25.39 -4.51
N LEU A 138 26.81 -24.50 -3.97
CA LEU A 138 26.60 -23.15 -4.45
C LEU A 138 27.93 -22.37 -4.49
N SER A 139 28.20 -21.74 -5.61
CA SER A 139 29.32 -20.81 -5.79
C SER A 139 28.82 -19.48 -6.29
N ASP A 140 29.63 -18.44 -6.15
CA ASP A 140 29.37 -17.15 -6.79
C ASP A 140 29.83 -17.12 -8.26
N GLU A 141 29.63 -15.99 -8.93
CA GLU A 141 30.05 -15.78 -10.32
C GLU A 141 31.55 -15.92 -10.55
N GLU A 142 32.36 -15.70 -9.50
CA GLU A 142 33.81 -15.86 -9.53
C GLU A 142 34.25 -17.30 -9.20
N GLY A 143 33.29 -18.23 -8.99
CA GLY A 143 33.54 -19.62 -8.67
C GLY A 143 33.95 -19.91 -7.24
N ARG A 144 33.80 -18.93 -6.30
CA ARG A 144 34.10 -19.15 -4.89
C ARG A 144 32.97 -19.96 -4.25
N PRO A 145 33.28 -21.04 -3.54
CA PRO A 145 32.26 -21.86 -2.86
C PRO A 145 31.58 -21.07 -1.74
N LEU A 146 30.31 -21.41 -1.48
CA LEU A 146 29.56 -20.83 -0.36
C LEU A 146 30.17 -21.30 0.99
N ASP A 147 30.62 -20.34 1.76
CA ASP A 147 31.04 -20.53 3.15
C ASP A 147 29.86 -20.21 4.08
N LEU A 148 29.28 -21.24 4.67
CA LEU A 148 28.22 -21.12 5.68
C LEU A 148 28.75 -20.95 7.10
N GLY A 149 30.07 -21.15 7.30
CA GLY A 149 30.63 -21.24 8.64
C GLY A 149 30.01 -22.43 9.42
N ALA A 150 29.36 -22.13 10.53
CA ALA A 150 28.54 -23.11 11.22
C ALA A 150 27.14 -23.22 10.62
N ALA A 151 26.53 -24.40 10.76
CA ALA A 151 25.14 -24.59 10.41
C ALA A 151 24.25 -23.64 11.26
N ASN A 152 23.51 -22.75 10.61
CA ASN A 152 22.62 -21.83 11.27
C ASN A 152 21.18 -22.33 11.18
N GLU A 153 20.49 -22.27 12.31
CA GLU A 153 19.12 -22.70 12.46
C GLU A 153 18.32 -21.63 13.18
N LEU A 154 17.11 -21.35 12.70
CA LEU A 154 16.15 -20.48 13.36
C LEU A 154 14.73 -21.03 13.17
N THR A 155 13.82 -20.61 14.03
CA THR A 155 12.40 -20.93 13.89
C THR A 155 11.66 -19.74 13.34
N LEU A 156 10.91 -19.94 12.25
CA LEU A 156 10.01 -18.93 11.64
C LEU A 156 8.56 -19.29 11.99
N ALA A 157 7.79 -18.31 12.43
CA ALA A 157 6.36 -18.45 12.65
C ALA A 157 5.62 -17.52 11.68
N PHE A 158 4.93 -18.10 10.69
CA PHE A 158 4.14 -17.33 9.74
C PHE A 158 2.78 -16.99 10.35
N SER A 159 2.62 -15.73 10.75
CA SER A 159 1.37 -15.22 11.31
C SER A 159 0.26 -15.20 10.27
N ARG A 160 -0.98 -15.21 10.78
CA ARG A 160 -2.14 -14.91 9.93
C ARG A 160 -2.03 -13.46 9.47
N PRO A 161 -2.23 -13.19 8.18
CA PRO A 161 -2.22 -11.81 7.68
C PRO A 161 -3.29 -10.97 8.37
N SER A 162 -2.95 -9.74 8.73
CA SER A 162 -3.92 -8.82 9.36
C SER A 162 -5.11 -8.55 8.45
N PRO A 163 -6.35 -8.61 8.96
CA PRO A 163 -7.52 -8.23 8.20
C PRO A 163 -7.44 -6.78 7.76
N TYR A 164 -7.90 -6.49 6.56
CA TYR A 164 -8.02 -5.12 6.05
C TYR A 164 -9.19 -4.98 5.09
N LEU A 165 -9.65 -3.75 4.93
CA LEU A 165 -10.62 -3.34 3.92
C LEU A 165 -10.22 -1.97 3.40
N ARG A 166 -10.17 -1.81 2.08
CA ARG A 166 -9.81 -0.56 1.41
C ARG A 166 -10.86 -0.19 0.37
N LEU A 167 -11.21 1.09 0.36
CA LEU A 167 -11.98 1.72 -0.70
C LEU A 167 -11.04 2.11 -1.85
N ALA A 168 -11.43 1.87 -3.07
CA ALA A 168 -10.64 2.25 -4.25
C ALA A 168 -10.70 3.76 -4.51
N ALA A 169 -11.79 4.43 -4.11
CA ALA A 169 -11.99 5.86 -4.29
C ALA A 169 -12.84 6.44 -3.15
N ALA A 170 -12.72 7.76 -2.92
CA ALA A 170 -13.49 8.48 -1.89
C ALA A 170 -14.72 9.19 -2.46
N THR A 171 -14.76 9.42 -3.76
CA THR A 171 -15.91 10.01 -4.45
C THR A 171 -16.28 9.18 -5.65
N GLY A 172 -17.57 9.17 -5.99
CA GLY A 172 -18.03 8.46 -7.17
C GLY A 172 -19.41 8.92 -7.60
N ILE A 173 -19.70 8.63 -8.87
CA ILE A 173 -21.03 8.73 -9.44
C ILE A 173 -21.47 7.29 -9.74
N ALA A 174 -22.61 6.91 -9.18
CA ALA A 174 -23.29 5.68 -9.55
C ALA A 174 -24.40 6.05 -10.53
N GLU A 175 -24.45 5.32 -11.63
CA GLU A 175 -25.52 5.48 -12.58
C GLU A 175 -26.85 5.06 -11.96
N ARG A 176 -27.86 5.90 -12.10
CA ARG A 176 -29.19 5.67 -11.54
C ARG A 176 -29.79 4.34 -11.97
N ARG A 177 -29.54 3.93 -13.21
CA ARG A 177 -30.07 2.69 -13.84
C ARG A 177 -29.04 1.60 -13.99
N GLY A 178 -27.80 1.87 -13.57
CA GLY A 178 -26.70 0.93 -13.53
C GLY A 178 -26.48 0.31 -12.16
N PRO A 179 -25.46 -0.56 -12.04
CA PRO A 179 -25.09 -1.14 -10.77
C PRO A 179 -24.56 -0.08 -9.81
N GLN A 180 -25.18 0.02 -8.63
CA GLN A 180 -24.77 0.97 -7.58
C GLN A 180 -23.75 0.33 -6.67
N MET A 181 -22.59 0.03 -7.22
CA MET A 181 -21.53 -0.70 -6.53
C MET A 181 -20.36 0.19 -6.13
N ILE A 182 -19.80 -0.08 -4.95
CA ILE A 182 -18.53 0.52 -4.49
C ILE A 182 -17.42 -0.51 -4.63
N PRO A 183 -16.31 -0.20 -5.34
CA PRO A 183 -15.19 -1.10 -5.45
C PRO A 183 -14.41 -1.16 -4.14
N LEU A 184 -14.25 -2.36 -3.59
CA LEU A 184 -13.53 -2.66 -2.38
C LEU A 184 -12.44 -3.71 -2.65
N THR A 185 -11.36 -3.60 -1.88
CA THR A 185 -10.36 -4.66 -1.78
C THR A 185 -10.13 -4.97 -0.31
N GLY A 186 -10.14 -6.24 0.03
CA GLY A 186 -10.02 -6.63 1.43
C GLY A 186 -9.64 -8.08 1.64
N ARG A 187 -9.47 -8.41 2.92
CA ARG A 187 -9.16 -9.74 3.41
C ARG A 187 -9.60 -9.86 4.87
N GLY A 188 -10.09 -11.05 5.25
CA GLY A 188 -10.31 -11.41 6.65
C GLY A 188 -11.50 -10.73 7.32
N GLU A 189 -12.25 -9.90 6.63
CA GLU A 189 -13.42 -9.18 7.11
C GLU A 189 -14.69 -9.77 6.49
N GLU A 190 -15.42 -10.58 7.23
CA GLU A 190 -16.65 -11.22 6.73
C GLU A 190 -17.85 -10.28 6.75
N ARG A 191 -17.82 -9.25 7.61
CA ARG A 191 -18.90 -8.26 7.74
C ARG A 191 -18.36 -6.88 8.06
N ILE A 192 -19.12 -5.87 7.66
CA ILE A 192 -18.86 -4.45 7.96
C ILE A 192 -20.09 -3.78 8.59
N ASP A 193 -19.84 -2.73 9.35
CA ASP A 193 -20.85 -1.76 9.78
C ASP A 193 -20.96 -0.66 8.71
N LEU A 194 -22.07 -0.66 7.97
CA LEU A 194 -22.41 0.30 6.94
C LEU A 194 -23.33 1.37 7.52
N ARG A 195 -22.97 2.66 7.33
CA ARG A 195 -23.86 3.80 7.60
C ARG A 195 -23.98 4.66 6.37
N ILE A 196 -25.20 5.11 6.08
CA ILE A 196 -25.48 5.98 4.94
C ILE A 196 -26.23 7.20 5.45
N HIS A 197 -25.67 8.39 5.21
CA HIS A 197 -26.35 9.66 5.41
C HIS A 197 -26.77 10.21 4.05
N ARG A 198 -28.00 10.68 3.96
CA ARG A 198 -28.44 11.46 2.79
C ARG A 198 -28.02 12.91 3.01
N ILE A 199 -27.40 13.51 1.99
CA ILE A 199 -26.92 14.90 2.02
C ILE A 199 -27.52 15.70 0.87
N ASP A 200 -27.60 17.02 1.06
CA ASP A 200 -27.94 17.92 -0.04
C ASP A 200 -26.78 17.94 -1.05
N PRO A 201 -27.03 17.69 -2.35
CA PRO A 201 -26.00 17.77 -3.38
C PRO A 201 -25.34 19.14 -3.49
N LEU A 202 -26.01 20.20 -3.05
CA LEU A 202 -25.51 21.57 -3.02
C LEU A 202 -24.82 21.95 -1.70
N ASP A 203 -24.76 21.03 -0.74
CA ASP A 203 -24.07 21.30 0.52
C ASP A 203 -22.55 21.37 0.28
N ARG A 204 -22.03 22.59 0.32
CA ARG A 204 -20.62 22.91 0.13
C ARG A 204 -19.71 22.30 1.20
N ALA A 205 -20.29 21.89 2.30
CA ALA A 205 -19.57 21.18 3.37
C ALA A 205 -18.98 19.85 2.91
N PHE A 206 -19.60 19.23 1.92
CA PHE A 206 -19.21 17.96 1.37
C PHE A 206 -18.78 18.04 -0.10
N TRP A 207 -18.46 19.26 -0.59
CA TRP A 207 -17.98 19.50 -1.94
C TRP A 207 -16.95 20.64 -2.02
N PRO A 208 -15.79 20.43 -2.69
CA PRO A 208 -15.29 19.17 -3.23
C PRO A 208 -14.96 18.18 -2.12
N PHE A 209 -15.30 16.92 -2.29
CA PHE A 209 -14.94 15.88 -1.34
C PHE A 209 -13.51 15.40 -1.60
N PRO A 210 -12.72 15.04 -0.58
CA PRO A 210 -11.37 14.53 -0.76
C PRO A 210 -11.30 13.35 -1.73
N THR A 211 -10.20 13.23 -2.47
CA THR A 211 -9.98 12.12 -3.42
C THR A 211 -9.64 10.80 -2.72
N THR A 212 -9.23 10.86 -1.45
CA THR A 212 -8.99 9.70 -0.59
C THR A 212 -10.13 9.53 0.42
N PRO A 213 -10.47 8.30 0.83
CA PRO A 213 -11.47 8.09 1.87
C PRO A 213 -11.12 8.87 3.14
N VAL A 214 -12.12 9.52 3.73
CA VAL A 214 -11.94 10.28 4.95
C VAL A 214 -12.15 9.37 6.13
N ALA A 215 -11.10 9.18 6.92
CA ALA A 215 -11.16 8.41 8.15
C ALA A 215 -11.67 9.30 9.30
N VAL A 216 -12.72 8.87 9.96
CA VAL A 216 -13.29 9.52 11.15
C VAL A 216 -13.24 8.52 12.29
N ASP A 217 -12.58 8.89 13.38
CA ASP A 217 -12.56 8.10 14.60
C ASP A 217 -13.85 8.39 15.40
N GLU A 218 -14.80 7.47 15.34
CA GLU A 218 -16.08 7.58 16.08
C GLU A 218 -15.92 7.43 17.60
N GLY A 219 -14.74 6.98 18.07
CA GLY A 219 -14.40 6.92 19.50
C GLY A 219 -13.97 8.28 20.06
N GLN A 220 -13.62 9.23 19.21
CA GLN A 220 -13.26 10.58 19.64
C GLN A 220 -14.52 11.45 19.78
N ARG A 221 -14.50 12.32 20.80
CA ARG A 221 -15.55 13.32 20.95
C ARG A 221 -15.51 14.28 19.76
N PRO A 222 -16.64 14.54 19.08
CA PRO A 222 -16.71 15.56 18.05
C PRO A 222 -16.25 16.91 18.59
N PRO A 223 -15.56 17.75 17.79
CA PRO A 223 -15.20 19.10 18.21
C PRO A 223 -16.43 19.89 18.68
N GLY A 224 -16.29 20.60 19.79
CA GLY A 224 -17.32 21.49 20.32
C GLY A 224 -17.57 22.70 19.39
N PRO A 225 -18.65 23.47 19.62
CA PRO A 225 -18.97 24.63 18.78
C PRO A 225 -17.86 25.68 18.66
N GLY A 226 -17.03 25.83 19.72
CA GLY A 226 -15.87 26.74 19.72
C GLY A 226 -14.57 26.10 19.26
N GLU A 227 -14.53 24.77 19.09
CA GLU A 227 -13.37 24.00 18.65
C GLU A 227 -13.47 23.60 17.17
N ARG A 228 -14.59 23.94 16.51
CA ARG A 228 -14.80 23.60 15.12
C ARG A 228 -13.88 24.42 14.25
N PRO A 229 -13.15 23.81 13.31
CA PRO A 229 -12.43 24.55 12.31
C PRO A 229 -13.38 25.49 11.56
N GLU A 230 -12.89 26.67 11.18
CA GLU A 230 -13.68 27.60 10.37
C GLU A 230 -14.15 26.89 9.08
N PRO A 231 -15.35 27.19 8.60
CA PRO A 231 -15.85 26.59 7.37
C PRO A 231 -14.84 26.78 6.25
N TRP A 232 -14.59 25.71 5.52
CA TRP A 232 -13.70 25.72 4.38
C TRP A 232 -14.02 26.85 3.40
N THR A 233 -13.00 27.59 3.04
CA THR A 233 -13.13 28.81 2.26
C THR A 233 -12.27 28.84 1.00
N GLN A 234 -11.36 27.86 0.84
CA GLN A 234 -10.47 27.79 -0.32
C GLN A 234 -10.94 26.72 -1.33
N PRO A 235 -11.25 27.12 -2.59
CA PRO A 235 -11.78 26.18 -3.59
C PRO A 235 -10.85 25.02 -3.98
N GLN A 236 -9.57 25.13 -3.65
CA GLN A 236 -8.53 24.20 -4.11
C GLN A 236 -8.14 23.12 -3.08
N SER A 237 -8.42 23.33 -1.81
CA SER A 237 -8.20 22.33 -0.76
C SER A 237 -9.56 21.87 -0.24
N GLY A 238 -9.91 20.62 -0.47
CA GLY A 238 -11.14 20.06 0.09
C GLY A 238 -11.18 20.17 1.62
N PRO A 239 -12.35 19.94 2.25
CA PRO A 239 -12.51 20.01 3.71
C PRO A 239 -11.58 19.00 4.40
N GLU A 240 -11.02 19.38 5.53
CA GLU A 240 -10.19 18.50 6.36
C GLU A 240 -11.02 17.41 7.04
N ALA A 241 -10.38 16.31 7.42
CA ALA A 241 -11.05 15.19 8.08
C ALA A 241 -11.81 15.61 9.36
N ALA A 242 -11.23 16.52 10.15
CA ALA A 242 -11.87 17.05 11.35
C ALA A 242 -13.14 17.86 11.03
N GLU A 243 -13.12 18.64 9.98
CA GLU A 243 -14.29 19.40 9.52
C GLU A 243 -15.40 18.48 9.02
N ILE A 244 -15.03 17.46 8.21
CA ILE A 244 -15.97 16.43 7.75
C ILE A 244 -16.57 15.69 8.95
N ALA A 245 -15.76 15.29 9.92
CA ALA A 245 -16.22 14.62 11.13
C ALA A 245 -17.27 15.48 11.91
N ALA A 246 -16.97 16.76 12.10
CA ALA A 246 -17.89 17.69 12.77
C ALA A 246 -19.22 17.85 12.01
N ARG A 247 -19.17 17.85 10.67
CA ARG A 247 -20.38 17.98 9.85
C ARG A 247 -21.19 16.68 9.80
N ILE A 248 -20.54 15.52 9.75
CA ILE A 248 -21.23 14.24 9.89
C ILE A 248 -21.95 14.16 11.25
N ALA A 249 -21.30 14.58 12.33
CA ALA A 249 -21.93 14.66 13.64
C ALA A 249 -23.14 15.60 13.66
N ALA A 250 -23.08 16.72 12.92
CA ALA A 250 -24.19 17.66 12.79
C ALA A 250 -25.37 17.14 11.92
N LEU A 251 -25.14 16.18 11.02
CA LEU A 251 -26.21 15.49 10.29
C LEU A 251 -27.09 14.64 11.19
N GLY A 252 -26.59 14.27 12.37
CA GLY A 252 -27.31 13.41 13.31
C GLY A 252 -27.32 11.94 12.88
N SER A 253 -28.44 11.26 13.14
CA SER A 253 -28.56 9.83 12.85
C SER A 253 -28.48 9.54 11.36
N PRO A 254 -27.77 8.46 10.97
CA PRO A 254 -27.74 8.03 9.56
C PRO A 254 -29.13 7.61 9.07
N ALA A 255 -29.41 7.84 7.80
CA ALA A 255 -30.63 7.38 7.15
C ALA A 255 -30.72 5.85 7.09
N LEU A 256 -29.56 5.17 7.13
CA LEU A 256 -29.45 3.72 7.23
C LEU A 256 -28.23 3.33 8.06
N SER A 257 -28.41 2.35 8.95
CA SER A 257 -27.33 1.65 9.65
C SER A 257 -27.58 0.15 9.52
N ALA A 258 -26.60 -0.61 9.02
CA ALA A 258 -26.74 -2.04 8.78
C ALA A 258 -25.40 -2.76 8.92
N LEU A 259 -25.46 -4.02 9.34
CA LEU A 259 -24.36 -4.95 9.18
C LEU A 259 -24.50 -5.62 7.81
N VAL A 260 -23.45 -5.62 7.02
CA VAL A 260 -23.45 -6.16 5.66
C VAL A 260 -22.40 -7.25 5.55
N ASP A 261 -22.80 -8.40 5.02
CA ASP A 261 -21.89 -9.50 4.75
C ASP A 261 -21.04 -9.21 3.51
N LEU A 262 -19.75 -9.56 3.60
CA LEU A 262 -18.78 -9.40 2.52
C LEU A 262 -18.39 -10.75 1.93
N PRO A 263 -18.04 -10.82 0.65
CA PRO A 263 -17.57 -12.05 0.01
C PRO A 263 -16.13 -12.39 0.39
N LEU A 264 -15.76 -12.13 1.63
CA LEU A 264 -14.43 -12.38 2.20
C LEU A 264 -14.53 -13.47 3.27
N ARG A 265 -13.47 -14.26 3.38
CA ARG A 265 -13.35 -15.28 4.43
C ARG A 265 -12.29 -14.85 5.44
N ARG A 266 -12.49 -15.20 6.69
CA ARG A 266 -11.59 -14.86 7.80
C ARG A 266 -10.16 -15.36 7.59
N ASP A 267 -10.00 -16.50 6.94
CA ASP A 267 -8.74 -17.16 6.61
C ASP A 267 -8.39 -17.08 5.11
N GLY A 268 -9.17 -16.32 4.33
CA GLY A 268 -9.00 -16.17 2.90
C GLY A 268 -7.89 -15.19 2.52
N GLY A 269 -7.48 -15.28 1.24
CA GLY A 269 -6.59 -14.31 0.62
C GLY A 269 -7.24 -12.96 0.38
N SER A 270 -6.47 -12.01 -0.15
CA SER A 270 -6.98 -10.71 -0.58
C SER A 270 -7.87 -10.88 -1.82
N ALA A 271 -9.02 -10.21 -1.84
CA ALA A 271 -9.91 -10.18 -2.98
C ALA A 271 -10.42 -8.77 -3.25
N SER A 272 -10.68 -8.48 -4.53
CA SER A 272 -11.37 -7.25 -4.97
C SER A 272 -12.80 -7.60 -5.37
N PHE A 273 -13.76 -6.80 -4.92
CA PHE A 273 -15.18 -7.03 -5.16
C PHE A 273 -15.96 -5.71 -5.16
N GLY A 274 -17.19 -5.74 -5.66
CA GLY A 274 -18.14 -4.64 -5.57
C GLY A 274 -19.07 -4.85 -4.37
N LEU A 275 -19.20 -3.84 -3.51
CA LEU A 275 -20.25 -3.78 -2.51
C LEU A 275 -21.50 -3.20 -3.15
N ASP A 276 -22.56 -4.00 -3.25
CA ASP A 276 -23.84 -3.56 -3.80
C ASP A 276 -24.59 -2.68 -2.79
N LEU A 277 -24.78 -1.41 -3.14
CA LEU A 277 -25.52 -0.44 -2.36
C LEU A 277 -26.99 -0.32 -2.79
N GLN A 278 -27.38 -0.87 -3.93
CA GLN A 278 -28.73 -0.68 -4.49
C GLN A 278 -29.84 -1.04 -3.49
N PRO A 279 -29.81 -2.20 -2.77
CA PRO A 279 -30.84 -2.52 -1.80
C PRO A 279 -30.92 -1.54 -0.63
N HIS A 280 -29.77 -0.98 -0.24
CA HIS A 280 -29.69 -0.05 0.88
C HIS A 280 -30.17 1.35 0.48
N LEU A 281 -29.82 1.82 -0.71
CA LEU A 281 -30.25 3.11 -1.25
C LEU A 281 -31.74 3.11 -1.57
N ALA A 282 -32.27 2.01 -2.10
CA ALA A 282 -33.69 1.83 -2.33
C ALA A 282 -34.53 1.95 -1.05
N ARG A 283 -34.03 1.47 0.08
CA ARG A 283 -34.69 1.63 1.40
C ARG A 283 -34.70 3.06 1.89
N ILE A 284 -33.74 3.90 1.50
CA ILE A 284 -33.65 5.31 1.92
C ILE A 284 -34.52 6.21 1.06
N ALA A 285 -34.52 6.00 -0.26
CA ALA A 285 -35.10 6.98 -1.20
C ALA A 285 -36.08 6.37 -2.23
N GLY A 286 -36.24 5.07 -2.24
CA GLY A 286 -36.99 4.35 -3.26
C GLY A 286 -36.07 3.83 -4.38
N GLU A 287 -36.52 2.81 -5.10
CA GLU A 287 -35.78 2.17 -6.17
C GLU A 287 -35.49 3.16 -7.31
N GLY A 288 -34.23 3.21 -7.72
CA GLY A 288 -33.76 4.11 -8.79
C GLY A 288 -33.92 5.60 -8.50
N ALA A 289 -34.11 6.02 -7.25
CA ALA A 289 -34.17 7.43 -6.90
C ALA A 289 -32.78 8.08 -6.97
N PRO A 290 -32.66 9.29 -7.55
CA PRO A 290 -31.41 10.03 -7.49
C PRO A 290 -31.15 10.56 -6.09
N GLY A 291 -29.89 10.80 -5.77
CA GLY A 291 -29.53 11.35 -4.48
C GLY A 291 -28.04 11.48 -4.28
N THR A 292 -27.64 12.18 -3.23
CA THR A 292 -26.26 12.29 -2.79
C THR A 292 -26.14 11.76 -1.37
N TYR A 293 -25.11 10.96 -1.15
CA TYR A 293 -24.95 10.21 0.08
C TYR A 293 -23.50 10.28 0.58
N LEU A 294 -23.36 10.29 1.92
CA LEU A 294 -22.12 9.90 2.57
C LEU A 294 -22.25 8.46 3.01
N VAL A 295 -21.39 7.62 2.48
CA VAL A 295 -21.36 6.19 2.78
C VAL A 295 -20.17 5.93 3.69
N GLY A 296 -20.42 5.49 4.90
CA GLY A 296 -19.42 5.21 5.93
C GLY A 296 -19.28 3.72 6.17
N LEU A 297 -18.07 3.20 6.03
CA LEU A 297 -17.72 1.79 6.24
C LEU A 297 -16.79 1.65 7.44
N ARG A 298 -17.15 0.80 8.40
CA ARG A 298 -16.32 0.51 9.57
C ARG A 298 -16.13 -1.00 9.69
N ARG A 299 -14.87 -1.41 9.87
CA ARG A 299 -14.50 -2.79 10.16
C ARG A 299 -14.94 -3.15 11.58
N LEU A 300 -15.52 -4.34 11.77
CA LEU A 300 -15.97 -4.78 13.10
C LEU A 300 -14.80 -5.11 14.03
N GLY A 301 -13.69 -5.62 13.49
CA GLY A 301 -12.46 -5.92 14.24
C GLY A 301 -11.42 -4.80 14.22
N GLY A 302 -11.71 -3.64 13.62
CA GLY A 302 -10.71 -2.62 13.27
C GLY A 302 -10.70 -1.35 14.13
N GLY A 303 -11.36 -1.35 15.29
CA GLY A 303 -11.47 -0.14 16.13
C GLY A 303 -12.64 0.77 15.75
N ALA A 304 -12.57 2.03 16.19
CA ALA A 304 -13.66 3.01 16.03
C ALA A 304 -13.61 3.78 14.70
N GLU A 305 -12.57 3.57 13.90
CA GLU A 305 -12.35 4.31 12.65
C GLU A 305 -13.35 3.88 11.55
N ARG A 306 -14.07 4.86 11.00
CA ARG A 306 -14.97 4.69 9.85
C ARG A 306 -14.47 5.51 8.68
N HIS A 307 -14.39 4.85 7.52
CA HIS A 307 -14.00 5.49 6.27
C HIS A 307 -15.23 5.96 5.49
N TYR A 308 -15.28 7.24 5.21
CA TYR A 308 -16.37 7.86 4.48
C TYR A 308 -16.00 8.15 3.03
N LEU A 309 -16.97 7.97 2.15
CA LEU A 309 -16.94 8.40 0.77
C LEU A 309 -18.22 9.16 0.42
N ARG A 310 -18.13 10.06 -0.57
CA ARG A 310 -19.29 10.73 -1.14
C ARG A 310 -19.71 10.00 -2.42
N LEU A 311 -20.98 9.57 -2.45
CA LEU A 311 -21.58 8.90 -3.60
C LEU A 311 -22.74 9.71 -4.11
N GLN A 312 -22.78 9.96 -5.43
CA GLN A 312 -23.90 10.58 -6.11
C GLN A 312 -24.56 9.57 -7.03
N VAL A 313 -25.85 9.33 -6.83
CA VAL A 313 -26.69 8.54 -7.73
C VAL A 313 -27.37 9.49 -8.69
N SER A 314 -27.05 9.42 -9.97
CA SER A 314 -27.52 10.36 -10.98
C SER A 314 -27.67 9.69 -12.34
N ASP A 315 -28.52 10.29 -13.20
CA ASP A 315 -28.59 9.98 -14.62
C ASP A 315 -28.02 11.12 -15.48
N LEU A 316 -27.44 12.12 -14.84
CA LEU A 316 -26.91 13.31 -15.54
C LEU A 316 -25.39 13.30 -15.58
N ALA A 317 -24.85 13.53 -16.76
CA ALA A 317 -23.45 13.86 -17.00
C ALA A 317 -23.32 15.33 -17.43
N LEU A 318 -22.34 16.02 -16.86
CA LEU A 318 -22.00 17.39 -17.23
C LEU A 318 -20.62 17.40 -17.90
N THR A 319 -20.57 17.88 -19.13
CA THR A 319 -19.33 18.16 -19.86
C THR A 319 -19.13 19.65 -19.98
N THR A 320 -17.95 20.12 -19.64
CA THR A 320 -17.56 21.54 -19.77
C THR A 320 -16.57 21.70 -20.91
N LEU A 321 -16.84 22.56 -21.84
CA LEU A 321 -15.95 22.94 -22.94
C LEU A 321 -15.54 24.40 -22.76
N GLU A 322 -14.27 24.62 -22.48
CA GLU A 322 -13.72 25.98 -22.37
C GLU A 322 -13.17 26.45 -23.69
N GLU A 323 -13.71 27.56 -24.18
CA GLU A 323 -13.26 28.28 -25.38
C GLU A 323 -12.65 29.63 -24.97
N ALA A 324 -11.92 30.27 -25.84
CA ALA A 324 -11.22 31.53 -25.54
C ALA A 324 -12.13 32.66 -25.00
N ARG A 325 -13.43 32.65 -25.31
CA ARG A 325 -14.39 33.71 -24.93
C ARG A 325 -15.66 33.21 -24.26
N ARG A 326 -15.83 31.89 -24.13
CA ARG A 326 -17.04 31.31 -23.54
C ARG A 326 -16.78 29.94 -22.97
N THR A 327 -17.57 29.55 -22.01
CA THR A 327 -17.66 28.20 -21.51
C THR A 327 -18.99 27.60 -21.92
N VAL A 328 -18.98 26.44 -22.54
CA VAL A 328 -20.18 25.71 -22.94
C VAL A 328 -20.39 24.54 -21.99
N PHE A 329 -21.58 24.44 -21.42
CA PHE A 329 -22.02 23.32 -20.59
C PHE A 329 -22.91 22.42 -21.45
N LEU A 330 -22.56 21.13 -21.50
CA LEU A 330 -23.36 20.11 -22.16
C LEU A 330 -23.84 19.10 -21.13
N VAL A 331 -25.14 18.96 -20.97
CA VAL A 331 -25.76 17.98 -20.09
C VAL A 331 -26.33 16.85 -20.93
N THR A 332 -25.91 15.62 -20.59
CA THR A 332 -26.38 14.39 -21.23
C THR A 332 -26.89 13.40 -20.20
N SER A 333 -27.75 12.47 -20.62
CA SER A 333 -28.12 11.30 -19.83
C SER A 333 -26.98 10.31 -19.81
N LEU A 334 -26.67 9.74 -18.64
CA LEU A 334 -25.70 8.64 -18.48
C LEU A 334 -26.22 7.33 -19.10
N ALA A 335 -27.54 7.15 -19.13
CA ALA A 335 -28.16 5.91 -19.62
C ALA A 335 -28.03 5.72 -21.14
N ASP A 336 -28.11 6.80 -21.92
CA ASP A 336 -28.18 6.72 -23.39
C ASP A 336 -27.39 7.82 -24.14
N ALA A 337 -26.60 8.61 -23.39
CA ALA A 337 -25.81 9.73 -23.88
C ALA A 337 -26.60 10.81 -24.62
N ARG A 338 -27.95 10.82 -24.53
CA ARG A 338 -28.78 11.84 -25.18
C ARG A 338 -28.68 13.17 -24.46
N PRO A 339 -28.77 14.30 -25.21
CA PRO A 339 -28.89 15.61 -24.62
C PRO A 339 -30.10 15.74 -23.68
N VAL A 340 -29.92 16.40 -22.54
CA VAL A 340 -30.99 16.68 -21.59
C VAL A 340 -31.37 18.13 -21.69
N ALA A 341 -32.61 18.40 -22.19
CA ALA A 341 -33.18 19.74 -22.24
C ALA A 341 -33.74 20.15 -20.86
N GLY A 342 -33.68 21.46 -20.57
CA GLY A 342 -34.23 22.03 -19.33
C GLY A 342 -33.49 21.75 -18.08
N ALA A 343 -32.31 21.10 -18.13
CA ALA A 343 -31.44 20.92 -16.98
C ALA A 343 -30.94 22.28 -16.47
N GLU A 344 -31.11 22.54 -15.18
CA GLU A 344 -30.58 23.77 -14.58
C GLU A 344 -29.09 23.64 -14.37
N VAL A 345 -28.31 24.56 -14.91
CA VAL A 345 -26.87 24.70 -14.71
C VAL A 345 -26.61 25.94 -13.86
N ARG A 346 -25.92 25.77 -12.76
CA ARG A 346 -25.48 26.83 -11.87
C ARG A 346 -23.95 26.80 -11.74
N VAL A 347 -23.33 27.96 -11.95
CA VAL A 347 -21.90 28.15 -11.74
C VAL A 347 -21.71 29.06 -10.54
N GLU A 348 -20.98 28.61 -9.58
CA GLU A 348 -20.65 29.33 -8.36
C GLU A 348 -19.16 29.62 -8.30
N GLY A 349 -18.79 30.69 -7.64
CA GLY A 349 -17.40 31.06 -7.38
C GLY A 349 -17.24 31.62 -5.98
N VAL A 350 -16.00 31.79 -5.56
CA VAL A 350 -15.66 32.43 -4.30
C VAL A 350 -15.12 33.83 -4.57
N ARG A 351 -15.72 34.84 -3.95
CA ARG A 351 -15.23 36.22 -3.94
C ARG A 351 -14.61 36.53 -2.60
N TRP A 352 -13.41 37.05 -2.62
CA TRP A 352 -12.72 37.57 -1.45
C TRP A 352 -12.97 39.06 -1.29
N ALA A 353 -13.51 39.48 -0.16
CA ALA A 353 -13.69 40.87 0.20
C ALA A 353 -13.31 41.09 1.66
N GLY A 354 -12.38 42.03 1.93
CA GLY A 354 -11.90 42.32 3.28
C GLY A 354 -11.29 41.11 4.00
N GLY A 355 -10.62 40.21 3.28
CA GLY A 355 -10.04 39.00 3.84
C GLY A 355 -11.03 37.89 4.17
N ARG A 356 -12.31 38.05 3.82
CA ARG A 356 -13.37 37.05 4.03
C ARG A 356 -13.88 36.52 2.69
N PRO A 357 -13.96 35.20 2.52
CA PRO A 357 -14.55 34.59 1.34
C PRO A 357 -16.07 34.59 1.42
N SER A 358 -16.71 34.77 0.29
CA SER A 358 -18.16 34.62 0.12
C SER A 358 -18.46 33.89 -1.18
N TRP A 359 -19.41 32.98 -1.13
CA TRP A 359 -19.90 32.32 -2.33
C TRP A 359 -20.81 33.25 -3.10
N ILE A 360 -20.62 33.27 -4.42
CA ILE A 360 -21.45 34.07 -5.33
C ILE A 360 -21.89 33.22 -6.53
N ASP A 361 -23.11 33.49 -6.99
CA ASP A 361 -23.59 32.95 -8.27
C ASP A 361 -22.90 33.70 -9.41
N LEU A 362 -22.17 33.00 -10.26
CA LEU A 362 -21.55 33.56 -11.46
C LEU A 362 -22.47 33.42 -12.67
N PHE A 363 -23.21 32.31 -12.74
CA PHE A 363 -24.14 32.04 -13.84
C PHE A 363 -25.25 31.09 -13.37
N ARG A 364 -26.43 31.25 -13.92
CA ARG A 364 -27.55 30.31 -13.83
C ARG A 364 -28.29 30.28 -15.13
N GLY A 365 -28.52 29.09 -15.67
CA GLY A 365 -29.23 28.90 -16.92
C GLY A 365 -29.86 27.52 -17.00
N ARG A 366 -30.60 27.30 -18.08
CA ARG A 366 -31.18 25.99 -18.42
C ARG A 366 -30.71 25.56 -19.79
N THR A 367 -30.46 24.27 -19.94
CA THR A 367 -30.08 23.69 -21.22
C THR A 367 -31.24 23.74 -22.24
N ASP A 368 -30.89 23.94 -23.49
CA ASP A 368 -31.78 23.88 -24.64
C ASP A 368 -32.04 22.43 -25.13
N GLY A 369 -32.70 22.26 -26.27
CA GLY A 369 -32.97 20.95 -26.88
C GLY A 369 -31.73 20.17 -27.30
N THR A 370 -30.56 20.81 -27.35
CA THR A 370 -29.25 20.17 -27.63
C THR A 370 -28.48 19.87 -26.37
N GLY A 371 -29.06 20.13 -25.20
CA GLY A 371 -28.43 19.90 -23.91
C GLY A 371 -27.41 20.97 -23.49
N ARG A 372 -27.37 22.13 -24.16
CA ARG A 372 -26.41 23.21 -23.94
C ARG A 372 -27.02 24.40 -23.25
#